data_5ee4c6117a9b2fc326e6f62be581a18b
#
_entry.id   5ee4c6117a9b2fc326e6f62be581a18b
#
_cell.length_a   1.000
_cell.length_b   1.000
_cell.length_c   1.000
_cell.angle_alpha   90.00
_cell.angle_beta   90.00
_cell.angle_gamma   90.00
#
_symmetry.space_group_name_H-M   'P 1'
#
loop_
_entity.id
_entity.type
_entity.pdbx_description
1 polymer ?
#
loop_
_entity_poly.entity_id
_entity_poly.type
_entity_poly.pdbx_seq_one_letter_code
_entity_poly.pdbx_strand_id
1 'polypeptide(L)'
;MTVKEVLDLMNSYSGLTTIAVVVLASLLEVSKIKINPWSWVGGLLNKNVMFKVDKIERDLADVERKVGENTAVSSRYRILRFDDELLHEVKHTKEHFDQILYDIDVYERYCNEHPDFKNNLAVMAIKHIKNVYQKCSRDNLFL
;
A
#
# COMPACT_ATOMS: atom_id res chain seq x y z
N MET A 1 56.43 31.43 7.82
CA MET A 1 56.10 30.66 9.04
C MET A 1 57.23 29.65 9.25
N THR A 2 57.99 29.80 10.32
CA THR A 2 59.11 28.86 10.63
C THR A 2 58.55 27.65 11.35
N VAL A 3 59.25 26.50 11.23
CA VAL A 3 58.88 25.25 11.89
C VAL A 3 58.68 25.44 13.41
N LYS A 4 59.39 26.37 14.00
CA LYS A 4 59.29 26.75 15.40
C LYS A 4 57.97 27.40 15.76
N GLU A 5 57.45 28.30 14.92
CA GLU A 5 56.13 28.93 15.08
C GLU A 5 54.99 27.93 14.98
N VAL A 6 55.14 26.91 14.13
CA VAL A 6 54.13 25.84 14.00
C VAL A 6 54.14 24.91 15.23
N LEU A 7 55.32 24.65 15.79
CA LEU A 7 55.45 23.83 17.00
C LEU A 7 54.92 24.56 18.26
N ASP A 8 55.13 25.87 18.37
CA ASP A 8 54.61 26.69 19.46
C ASP A 8 53.10 26.85 19.37
N LEU A 9 52.55 26.90 18.14
CA LEU A 9 51.11 26.91 17.90
C LEU A 9 50.47 25.55 18.28
N MET A 10 51.15 24.47 17.96
CA MET A 10 50.67 23.12 18.31
C MET A 10 50.66 22.85 19.81
N ASN A 11 51.58 23.45 20.54
CA ASN A 11 51.71 23.29 22.00
C ASN A 11 50.70 24.18 22.78
N SER A 12 50.15 25.19 22.12
CA SER A 12 49.15 26.12 22.71
C SER A 12 47.72 25.62 22.61
N TYR A 13 47.43 24.65 21.76
CA TYR A 13 46.06 24.11 21.59
C TYR A 13 45.92 22.76 22.29
N SER A 14 44.90 22.62 23.10
CA SER A 14 44.53 21.40 23.86
C SER A 14 44.52 20.14 23.00
N GLY A 15 44.83 18.97 23.57
CA GLY A 15 45.00 17.68 22.89
C GLY A 15 43.88 17.25 21.89
N LEU A 16 42.70 17.93 21.99
CA LEU A 16 41.58 17.74 21.03
C LEU A 16 41.90 18.23 19.62
N THR A 17 42.68 19.35 19.49
CA THR A 17 43.04 19.89 18.17
C THR A 17 44.13 19.07 17.50
N THR A 18 45.04 18.51 18.28
CA THR A 18 46.08 17.60 17.79
C THR A 18 45.46 16.31 17.25
N ILE A 19 44.45 15.74 17.93
CA ILE A 19 43.72 14.58 17.45
C ILE A 19 42.96 14.91 16.16
N ALA A 20 42.32 16.08 16.09
CA ALA A 20 41.60 16.50 14.88
C ALA A 20 42.54 16.66 13.67
N VAL A 21 43.72 17.24 13.84
CA VAL A 21 44.73 17.38 12.77
C VAL A 21 45.30 16.03 12.34
N VAL A 22 45.57 15.13 13.27
CA VAL A 22 46.02 13.77 12.93
C VAL A 22 44.96 12.97 12.16
N VAL A 23 43.70 13.09 12.57
CA VAL A 23 42.55 12.48 11.85
C VAL A 23 42.39 13.07 10.45
N LEU A 24 42.51 14.41 10.31
CA LEU A 24 42.46 15.05 9.00
C LEU A 24 43.66 14.66 8.11
N ALA A 25 44.86 14.58 8.66
CA ALA A 25 46.06 14.18 7.93
C ALA A 25 45.97 12.68 7.49
N SER A 26 45.49 11.82 8.34
CA SER A 26 45.28 10.40 8.00
C SER A 26 44.18 10.22 6.93
N LEU A 27 43.16 11.11 6.90
CA LEU A 27 42.16 11.15 5.84
C LEU A 27 42.75 11.62 4.49
N LEU A 28 43.77 12.50 4.52
CA LEU A 28 44.45 12.99 3.32
C LEU A 28 45.43 11.95 2.74
N GLU A 29 46.11 11.17 3.59
CA GLU A 29 47.03 10.10 3.13
C GLU A 29 46.30 8.86 2.57
N VAL A 30 45.08 8.61 3.00
CA VAL A 30 44.24 7.50 2.48
C VAL A 30 43.67 7.82 1.10
N SER A 31 43.87 9.04 0.55
CA SER A 31 43.39 9.42 -0.77
C SER A 31 43.99 8.63 -1.97
N LYS A 32 45.04 7.83 -1.75
CA LYS A 32 45.57 6.89 -2.76
C LYS A 32 44.79 5.58 -2.87
N ILE A 33 43.97 5.26 -1.87
CA ILE A 33 43.04 4.14 -1.92
C ILE A 33 41.67 4.77 -2.25
N LYS A 34 41.10 4.50 -3.43
CA LYS A 34 39.77 4.98 -3.86
C LYS A 34 38.64 4.36 -3.03
N ILE A 35 38.72 4.44 -1.70
CA ILE A 35 37.63 4.11 -0.81
C ILE A 35 36.86 5.42 -0.63
N ASN A 36 35.77 5.55 -1.35
CA ASN A 36 34.81 6.65 -1.12
C ASN A 36 34.03 6.33 0.17
N PRO A 37 34.38 6.93 1.33
CA PRO A 37 33.69 6.62 2.59
C PRO A 37 32.19 6.95 2.53
N TRP A 38 31.81 7.88 1.67
CA TRP A 38 30.41 8.23 1.43
C TRP A 38 29.64 7.13 0.71
N SER A 39 30.28 6.34 -0.16
CA SER A 39 29.64 5.18 -0.79
C SER A 39 29.38 4.05 0.20
N TRP A 40 30.25 3.88 1.20
CA TRP A 40 30.06 2.87 2.25
C TRP A 40 28.95 3.29 3.23
N VAL A 41 28.97 4.57 3.70
CA VAL A 41 27.91 5.12 4.56
C VAL A 41 26.58 5.16 3.82
N GLY A 42 26.56 5.56 2.56
CA GLY A 42 25.39 5.53 1.70
C GLY A 42 24.83 4.11 1.51
N GLY A 43 25.70 3.11 1.34
CA GLY A 43 25.30 1.71 1.24
C GLY A 43 24.70 1.15 2.54
N LEU A 44 25.20 1.58 3.70
CA LEU A 44 24.67 1.15 5.01
C LEU A 44 23.32 1.79 5.32
N LEU A 45 23.16 3.07 4.99
CA LEU A 45 21.89 3.79 5.13
C LEU A 45 20.83 3.28 4.14
N ASN A 46 21.24 3.02 2.87
CA ASN A 46 20.33 2.48 1.87
C ASN A 46 19.81 1.08 2.22
N LYS A 47 20.62 0.19 2.78
CA LYS A 47 20.15 -1.15 3.17
C LYS A 47 19.01 -1.09 4.18
N ASN A 48 19.11 -0.24 5.19
CA ASN A 48 18.06 -0.07 6.21
C ASN A 48 16.80 0.59 5.65
N VAL A 49 16.95 1.52 4.73
CA VAL A 49 15.82 2.17 4.04
C VAL A 49 15.15 1.19 3.09
N MET A 50 15.91 0.48 2.26
CA MET A 50 15.38 -0.53 1.34
C MET A 50 14.61 -1.63 2.08
N PHE A 51 15.14 -2.16 3.18
CA PHE A 51 14.42 -3.14 3.98
C PHE A 51 13.09 -2.63 4.54
N LYS A 52 13.04 -1.36 4.96
CA LYS A 52 11.80 -0.71 5.43
C LYS A 52 10.82 -0.50 4.28
N VAL A 53 11.31 -0.11 3.11
CA VAL A 53 10.48 0.07 1.90
C VAL A 53 9.87 -1.27 1.48
N ASP A 54 10.68 -2.33 1.36
CA ASP A 54 10.20 -3.68 1.01
C ASP A 54 9.18 -4.23 2.02
N LYS A 55 9.31 -3.85 3.29
CA LYS A 55 8.32 -4.21 4.31
C LYS A 55 7.02 -3.43 4.11
N ILE A 56 7.10 -2.12 3.89
CA ILE A 56 5.93 -1.26 3.67
C ILE A 56 5.17 -1.70 2.41
N GLU A 57 5.87 -2.04 1.33
CA GLU A 57 5.26 -2.55 0.10
C GLU A 57 4.48 -3.85 0.34
N ARG A 58 5.05 -4.77 1.12
CA ARG A 58 4.36 -6.02 1.51
C ARG A 58 3.14 -5.77 2.40
N ASP A 59 3.30 -4.90 3.39
CA ASP A 59 2.21 -4.54 4.30
C ASP A 59 1.08 -3.83 3.53
N LEU A 60 1.42 -2.96 2.55
CA LEU A 60 0.46 -2.30 1.67
C LEU A 60 -0.30 -3.31 0.80
N ALA A 61 0.40 -4.22 0.14
CA ALA A 61 -0.22 -5.26 -0.67
C ALA A 61 -1.18 -6.15 0.16
N ASP A 62 -0.82 -6.48 1.41
CA ASP A 62 -1.71 -7.24 2.30
C ASP A 62 -2.94 -6.44 2.71
N VAL A 63 -2.79 -5.14 2.98
CA VAL A 63 -3.92 -4.23 3.27
C VAL A 63 -4.84 -4.10 2.06
N GLU A 64 -4.30 -3.88 0.87
CA GLU A 64 -5.09 -3.80 -0.37
C GLU A 64 -5.89 -5.07 -0.61
N ARG A 65 -5.26 -6.24 -0.45
CA ARG A 65 -5.95 -7.54 -0.56
C ARG A 65 -7.08 -7.66 0.45
N LYS A 66 -6.86 -7.34 1.73
CA LYS A 66 -7.88 -7.40 2.78
C LYS A 66 -9.03 -6.42 2.55
N VAL A 67 -8.73 -5.21 2.10
CA VAL A 67 -9.76 -4.20 1.76
C VAL A 67 -10.62 -4.69 0.59
N GLY A 68 -10.00 -5.24 -0.46
CA GLY A 68 -10.70 -5.82 -1.60
C GLY A 68 -11.62 -6.96 -1.18
N GLU A 69 -11.12 -7.91 -0.38
CA GLU A 69 -11.89 -9.04 0.16
C GLU A 69 -13.08 -8.57 1.01
N ASN A 70 -12.85 -7.64 1.94
CA ASN A 70 -13.91 -7.10 2.79
C ASN A 70 -14.97 -6.35 1.97
N THR A 71 -14.57 -5.65 0.92
CA THR A 71 -15.49 -4.97 0.01
C THR A 71 -16.37 -6.00 -0.72
N ALA A 72 -15.79 -7.07 -1.25
CA ALA A 72 -16.53 -8.12 -1.93
C ALA A 72 -17.49 -8.87 -0.97
N VAL A 73 -17.05 -9.16 0.25
CA VAL A 73 -17.90 -9.77 1.29
C VAL A 73 -19.08 -8.84 1.64
N SER A 74 -18.83 -7.55 1.80
CA SER A 74 -19.87 -6.54 2.10
C SER A 74 -20.86 -6.41 0.95
N SER A 75 -20.39 -6.38 -0.31
CA SER A 75 -21.25 -6.35 -1.50
C SER A 75 -22.11 -7.62 -1.58
N ARG A 76 -21.51 -8.80 -1.34
CA ARG A 76 -22.25 -10.06 -1.28
C ARG A 76 -23.36 -10.04 -0.24
N TYR A 77 -23.10 -9.50 0.95
CA TYR A 77 -24.12 -9.39 2.00
C TYR A 77 -25.29 -8.50 1.55
N ARG A 78 -25.00 -7.35 0.91
CA ARG A 78 -26.03 -6.46 0.39
C ARG A 78 -26.86 -7.12 -0.72
N ILE A 79 -26.19 -7.87 -1.62
CA ILE A 79 -26.85 -8.63 -2.70
C ILE A 79 -27.84 -9.65 -2.12
N LEU A 80 -27.38 -10.47 -1.18
CA LEU A 80 -28.24 -11.50 -0.56
C LEU A 80 -29.42 -10.89 0.20
N ARG A 81 -29.19 -9.78 0.91
CA ARG A 81 -30.24 -9.06 1.60
C ARG A 81 -31.26 -8.46 0.64
N PHE A 82 -30.80 -7.83 -0.44
CA PHE A 82 -31.69 -7.24 -1.44
C PHE A 82 -32.53 -8.31 -2.11
N ASP A 83 -31.94 -9.49 -2.41
CA ASP A 83 -32.66 -10.64 -2.95
C ASP A 83 -33.75 -11.14 -1.98
N ASP A 84 -33.43 -11.23 -0.70
CA ASP A 84 -34.38 -11.61 0.36
C ASP A 84 -35.54 -10.60 0.45
N GLU A 85 -35.26 -9.29 0.37
CA GLU A 85 -36.29 -8.24 0.30
C GLU A 85 -37.19 -8.41 -0.92
N LEU A 86 -36.64 -8.74 -2.09
CA LEU A 86 -37.43 -9.03 -3.30
C LEU A 86 -38.31 -10.28 -3.16
N LEU A 87 -37.81 -11.34 -2.52
CA LEU A 87 -38.58 -12.56 -2.24
C LEU A 87 -39.74 -12.31 -1.28
N HIS A 88 -39.63 -11.29 -0.40
CA HIS A 88 -40.70 -10.84 0.47
C HIS A 88 -41.56 -9.72 -0.16
N GLU A 89 -41.49 -9.58 -1.49
CA GLU A 89 -42.31 -8.62 -2.25
C GLU A 89 -42.11 -7.14 -1.86
N VAL A 90 -40.93 -6.82 -1.24
CA VAL A 90 -40.56 -5.44 -0.95
C VAL A 90 -40.28 -4.73 -2.28
N LYS A 91 -40.96 -3.59 -2.48
CA LYS A 91 -40.78 -2.77 -3.69
C LYS A 91 -39.60 -1.83 -3.52
N HIS A 92 -38.83 -1.67 -4.57
CA HIS A 92 -37.65 -0.80 -4.61
C HIS A 92 -37.77 0.23 -5.74
N THR A 93 -37.14 1.40 -5.51
CA THR A 93 -36.96 2.41 -6.56
C THR A 93 -35.92 1.96 -7.58
N LYS A 94 -35.92 2.64 -8.72
CA LYS A 94 -34.89 2.39 -9.75
C LYS A 94 -33.50 2.64 -9.21
N GLU A 95 -33.31 3.69 -8.39
CA GLU A 95 -32.02 4.05 -7.79
C GLU A 95 -31.49 2.94 -6.85
N HIS A 96 -32.38 2.29 -6.09
CA HIS A 96 -31.98 1.13 -5.29
C HIS A 96 -31.49 -0.04 -6.15
N PHE A 97 -32.18 -0.29 -7.28
CA PHE A 97 -31.72 -1.29 -8.23
C PHE A 97 -30.37 -0.90 -8.88
N ASP A 98 -30.17 0.35 -9.27
CA ASP A 98 -28.92 0.82 -9.84
C ASP A 98 -27.77 0.65 -8.83
N GLN A 99 -28.01 0.91 -7.53
CA GLN A 99 -27.02 0.70 -6.47
C GLN A 99 -26.66 -0.79 -6.29
N ILE A 100 -27.66 -1.67 -6.28
CA ILE A 100 -27.37 -3.10 -6.12
C ILE A 100 -26.70 -3.69 -7.35
N LEU A 101 -26.98 -3.21 -8.55
CA LEU A 101 -26.28 -3.60 -9.77
C LEU A 101 -24.81 -3.18 -9.71
N TYR A 102 -24.49 -2.01 -9.15
CA TYR A 102 -23.11 -1.62 -8.87
C TYR A 102 -22.43 -2.56 -7.88
N ASP A 103 -23.09 -2.94 -6.79
CA ASP A 103 -22.56 -3.91 -5.82
C ASP A 103 -22.30 -5.29 -6.46
N ILE A 104 -23.17 -5.69 -7.39
CA ILE A 104 -22.97 -6.93 -8.17
C ILE A 104 -21.71 -6.83 -9.03
N ASP A 105 -21.50 -5.72 -9.73
CA ASP A 105 -20.31 -5.51 -10.56
C ASP A 105 -19.02 -5.55 -9.72
N VAL A 106 -19.02 -4.92 -8.55
CA VAL A 106 -17.89 -4.93 -7.61
C VAL A 106 -17.60 -6.37 -7.15
N TYR A 107 -18.64 -7.13 -6.79
CA TYR A 107 -18.51 -8.51 -6.34
C TYR A 107 -18.02 -9.43 -7.45
N GLU A 108 -18.65 -9.39 -8.64
CA GLU A 108 -18.30 -10.24 -9.78
C GLU A 108 -16.85 -9.95 -10.25
N ARG A 109 -16.42 -8.68 -10.29
CA ARG A 109 -15.04 -8.30 -10.64
C ARG A 109 -14.05 -8.90 -9.65
N TYR A 110 -14.28 -8.75 -8.35
CA TYR A 110 -13.39 -9.32 -7.33
C TYR A 110 -13.29 -10.84 -7.44
N CYS A 111 -14.41 -11.54 -7.66
CA CYS A 111 -14.45 -12.99 -7.86
C CYS A 111 -13.64 -13.44 -9.10
N ASN A 112 -13.67 -12.66 -10.17
CA ASN A 112 -12.92 -12.94 -11.39
C ASN A 112 -11.40 -12.75 -11.21
N GLU A 113 -11.00 -11.75 -10.43
CA GLU A 113 -9.60 -11.46 -10.12
C GLU A 113 -9.03 -12.42 -9.07
N HIS A 114 -9.88 -13.05 -8.25
CA HIS A 114 -9.51 -13.93 -7.14
C HIS A 114 -10.24 -15.28 -7.22
N PRO A 115 -9.79 -16.22 -8.05
CA PRO A 115 -10.47 -17.52 -8.26
C PRO A 115 -10.62 -18.36 -6.98
N ASP A 116 -9.73 -18.17 -6.00
CA ASP A 116 -9.79 -18.86 -4.70
C ASP A 116 -10.88 -18.30 -3.76
N PHE A 117 -11.44 -17.15 -4.08
CA PHE A 117 -12.53 -16.56 -3.32
C PHE A 117 -13.85 -17.30 -3.61
N LYS A 118 -14.62 -17.65 -2.56
CA LYS A 118 -15.89 -18.38 -2.68
C LYS A 118 -16.94 -17.52 -3.41
N ASN A 119 -17.08 -17.72 -4.71
CA ASN A 119 -17.92 -16.92 -5.61
C ASN A 119 -19.34 -17.47 -5.84
N ASN A 120 -19.63 -18.75 -5.53
CA ASN A 120 -20.91 -19.38 -5.84
C ASN A 120 -22.06 -19.00 -4.90
N LEU A 121 -21.80 -18.25 -3.82
CA LEU A 121 -22.80 -17.98 -2.77
C LEU A 121 -23.90 -17.00 -3.18
N ALA A 122 -23.64 -16.12 -4.16
CA ALA A 122 -24.59 -15.09 -4.59
C ALA A 122 -25.11 -15.29 -6.03
N VAL A 123 -24.70 -16.32 -6.72
CA VAL A 123 -25.02 -16.52 -8.16
C VAL A 123 -26.52 -16.52 -8.42
N MET A 124 -27.31 -17.24 -7.62
CA MET A 124 -28.75 -17.34 -7.81
C MET A 124 -29.45 -16.03 -7.45
N ALA A 125 -29.03 -15.36 -6.37
CA ALA A 125 -29.52 -14.05 -5.97
C ALA A 125 -29.26 -13.00 -7.07
N ILE A 126 -28.05 -12.96 -7.59
CA ILE A 126 -27.68 -12.06 -8.70
C ILE A 126 -28.58 -12.27 -9.92
N LYS A 127 -28.77 -13.54 -10.30
CA LYS A 127 -29.65 -13.87 -11.43
C LYS A 127 -31.08 -13.42 -11.18
N HIS A 128 -31.61 -13.64 -9.98
CA HIS A 128 -32.97 -13.24 -9.62
C HIS A 128 -33.10 -11.71 -9.64
N ILE A 129 -32.21 -10.97 -9.02
CA ILE A 129 -32.20 -9.50 -9.02
C ILE A 129 -32.17 -8.95 -10.45
N LYS A 130 -31.26 -9.46 -11.31
CA LYS A 130 -31.17 -9.03 -12.72
C LYS A 130 -32.47 -9.31 -13.49
N ASN A 131 -33.13 -10.42 -13.24
CA ASN A 131 -34.43 -10.76 -13.86
C ASN A 131 -35.55 -9.83 -13.38
N VAL A 132 -35.66 -9.56 -12.10
CA VAL A 132 -36.66 -8.63 -11.52
C VAL A 132 -36.44 -7.23 -12.05
N TYR A 133 -35.18 -6.75 -12.09
CA TYR A 133 -34.85 -5.45 -12.70
C TYR A 133 -35.34 -5.33 -14.13
N GLN A 134 -35.07 -6.34 -14.97
CA GLN A 134 -35.51 -6.34 -16.36
C GLN A 134 -37.05 -6.31 -16.49
N LYS A 135 -37.77 -7.04 -15.62
CA LYS A 135 -39.21 -7.01 -15.57
C LYS A 135 -39.73 -5.63 -15.16
N CYS A 136 -39.20 -5.07 -14.08
CA CYS A 136 -39.60 -3.71 -13.61
C CYS A 136 -39.28 -2.64 -14.63
N SER A 137 -38.14 -2.74 -15.33
CA SER A 137 -37.78 -1.79 -16.39
C SER A 137 -38.67 -1.88 -17.61
N ARG A 138 -39.06 -3.09 -18.03
CA ARG A 138 -39.93 -3.27 -19.18
C ARG A 138 -41.36 -2.83 -18.89
N ASP A 139 -41.89 -3.17 -17.72
CA ASP A 139 -43.29 -3.02 -17.35
C ASP A 139 -43.55 -1.73 -16.53
N ASN A 140 -42.48 -0.90 -16.33
CA ASN A 140 -42.48 0.34 -15.54
C ASN A 140 -43.03 0.15 -14.11
N LEU A 141 -42.57 -0.87 -13.41
CA LEU A 141 -43.03 -1.33 -12.10
C LEU A 141 -42.15 -0.88 -10.93
N PHE A 142 -41.20 0.01 -11.13
CA PHE A 142 -40.43 0.59 -10.04
C PHE A 142 -41.36 1.40 -9.11
N LEU A 143 -40.93 1.54 -7.84
CA LEU A 143 -41.63 2.30 -6.82
C LEU A 143 -41.67 3.79 -7.18
#